data_39ceb79951417ab6dbefa0936c4ae04e
#
_entry.id   39ceb79951417ab6dbefa0936c4ae04e
#
_cell.length_a   1.000
_cell.length_b   1.000
_cell.length_c   1.000
_cell.angle_alpha   90.00
_cell.angle_beta   90.00
_cell.angle_gamma   90.00
#
_symmetry.space_group_name_H-M   'P 1'
#
loop_
_entity.id
_entity.type
_entity.pdbx_description
1 polymer ?
#
loop_
_entity_poly.entity_id
_entity_poly.type
_entity_poly.pdbx_seq_one_letter_code
_entity_poly.pdbx_strand_id
1 'polypeptide(L)'
;LDVRQPTEPDEAPEAEPQAALRVTLRKLAKRHGDRIALQPLDLEIAAGEFVAVVGRAGSGKSTLLHLLAGKLAPSGEQGGEPGRPPLLFDNFPVWEPDARVRLLLSDSRLLPWKTVLHNVALGLPGTAPAAEALRQVGLDGRGGEWPAQLSEPQRQRVALARALTRRPGLLLLDEPFQELDSLSRIEAQRLLEDLWRQQGFTAVLATDDAAEAVAVADRILVLDEGGVALDERVGLARPRVRGSAAVAALEARVLRAALRQQDTPDAGRPLAPVIQIRHLRLAV
;
A
#
# COMPACT_ATOMS: atom_id res chain seq x y z
N LEU A 1 19.37 39.97 -41.36
CA LEU A 1 18.28 39.13 -40.82
C LEU A 1 18.92 37.90 -40.20
N ASP A 2 19.18 38.03 -38.90
CA ASP A 2 19.80 36.99 -38.07
C ASP A 2 18.69 36.04 -37.57
N VAL A 3 18.60 34.89 -38.19
CA VAL A 3 17.62 33.85 -37.79
C VAL A 3 18.21 33.13 -36.57
N ARG A 4 17.80 33.52 -35.37
CA ARG A 4 18.08 32.79 -34.16
C ARG A 4 17.43 31.40 -34.29
N GLN A 5 18.26 30.38 -34.29
CA GLN A 5 17.81 28.97 -34.15
C GLN A 5 17.04 28.82 -32.82
N PRO A 6 15.94 28.05 -32.78
CA PRO A 6 15.28 27.71 -31.53
C PRO A 6 16.23 26.88 -30.70
N THR A 7 16.54 27.36 -29.50
CA THR A 7 17.23 26.58 -28.44
C THR A 7 16.43 25.33 -28.16
N GLU A 8 17.08 24.18 -28.24
CA GLU A 8 16.56 22.90 -27.76
C GLU A 8 16.02 23.06 -26.34
N PRO A 9 14.88 22.42 -26.00
CA PRO A 9 14.37 22.45 -24.67
C PRO A 9 15.40 21.80 -23.71
N ASP A 10 15.80 22.60 -22.72
CA ASP A 10 16.66 22.20 -21.60
C ASP A 10 16.12 20.90 -21.01
N GLU A 11 16.82 19.79 -21.20
CA GLU A 11 16.49 18.51 -20.58
C GLU A 11 16.59 18.71 -19.07
N ALA A 12 15.43 18.87 -18.43
CA ALA A 12 15.37 18.92 -16.98
C ALA A 12 16.06 17.66 -16.41
N PRO A 13 16.95 17.81 -15.43
CA PRO A 13 17.70 16.69 -14.88
C PRO A 13 16.72 15.59 -14.44
N GLU A 14 16.93 14.37 -14.95
CA GLU A 14 16.18 13.20 -14.50
C GLU A 14 16.35 13.10 -12.98
N ALA A 15 15.24 13.07 -12.25
CA ALA A 15 15.27 12.93 -10.81
C ALA A 15 16.01 11.61 -10.48
N GLU A 16 17.15 11.72 -9.79
CA GLU A 16 17.89 10.54 -9.35
C GLU A 16 16.97 9.61 -8.57
N PRO A 17 17.11 8.28 -8.72
CA PRO A 17 16.31 7.33 -7.95
C PRO A 17 16.58 7.56 -6.47
N GLN A 18 15.55 7.95 -5.72
CA GLN A 18 15.68 8.07 -4.28
C GLN A 18 15.85 6.66 -3.70
N ALA A 19 16.87 6.49 -2.84
CA ALA A 19 17.10 5.21 -2.18
C ALA A 19 15.87 4.81 -1.35
N ALA A 20 15.54 3.51 -1.35
CA ALA A 20 14.51 2.97 -0.50
C ALA A 20 14.76 3.32 0.97
N LEU A 21 13.71 3.75 1.69
CA LEU A 21 13.82 4.16 3.09
C LEU A 21 13.70 2.96 4.03
N ARG A 22 14.64 2.85 4.98
CA ARG A 22 14.43 2.05 6.19
C ARG A 22 13.56 2.84 7.16
N VAL A 23 12.55 2.17 7.74
CA VAL A 23 11.65 2.78 8.73
C VAL A 23 11.89 2.13 10.09
N THR A 24 12.11 2.93 11.13
CA THR A 24 12.23 2.44 12.51
C THR A 24 11.24 3.20 13.40
N LEU A 25 10.38 2.44 14.07
CA LEU A 25 9.43 2.94 15.07
C LEU A 25 9.94 2.56 16.46
N ARG A 26 9.88 3.51 17.39
CA ARG A 26 10.26 3.32 18.80
C ARG A 26 9.11 3.79 19.66
N LYS A 27 8.33 2.83 20.18
CA LYS A 27 7.15 3.09 20.98
C LYS A 27 6.22 4.13 20.35
N LEU A 28 6.10 4.12 19.01
CA LEU A 28 5.22 5.02 18.29
C LEU A 28 3.78 4.77 18.73
N ALA A 29 3.11 5.79 19.27
CA ALA A 29 1.76 5.67 19.78
C ALA A 29 0.87 6.83 19.33
N LYS A 30 -0.46 6.61 19.29
CA LYS A 30 -1.43 7.64 18.99
C LYS A 30 -2.71 7.48 19.82
N ARG A 31 -3.12 8.59 20.43
CA ARG A 31 -4.42 8.73 21.08
C ARG A 31 -5.22 9.84 20.42
N HIS A 32 -6.52 9.70 20.40
CA HIS A 32 -7.47 10.73 20.03
C HIS A 32 -8.42 10.93 21.25
N GLY A 33 -8.13 11.93 22.06
CA GLY A 33 -8.77 12.07 23.37
C GLY A 33 -8.48 10.84 24.23
N ASP A 34 -9.52 10.18 24.74
CA ASP A 34 -9.40 8.97 25.58
C ASP A 34 -9.23 7.68 24.77
N ARG A 35 -9.47 7.72 23.45
CA ARG A 35 -9.37 6.54 22.60
C ARG A 35 -7.93 6.31 22.17
N ILE A 36 -7.39 5.11 22.44
CA ILE A 36 -6.12 4.65 21.90
C ILE A 36 -6.36 4.21 20.44
N ALA A 37 -5.73 4.89 19.49
CA ALA A 37 -5.77 4.52 18.08
C ALA A 37 -4.59 3.65 17.66
N LEU A 38 -3.43 3.83 18.31
CA LEU A 38 -2.25 2.99 18.15
C LEU A 38 -1.57 2.86 19.52
N GLN A 39 -1.38 1.63 19.99
CA GLN A 39 -0.60 1.32 21.18
C GLN A 39 0.88 1.58 20.92
N PRO A 40 1.74 1.74 21.96
CA PRO A 40 3.18 1.89 21.76
C PRO A 40 3.74 0.75 20.91
N LEU A 41 4.19 1.09 19.70
CA LEU A 41 4.65 0.14 18.70
C LEU A 41 6.14 0.30 18.43
N ASP A 42 6.88 -0.78 18.60
CA ASP A 42 8.26 -0.94 18.13
C ASP A 42 8.23 -1.79 16.85
N LEU A 43 8.77 -1.26 15.75
CA LEU A 43 8.78 -1.91 14.44
C LEU A 43 9.95 -1.43 13.61
N GLU A 44 10.59 -2.37 12.91
CA GLU A 44 11.56 -2.07 11.87
C GLU A 44 11.05 -2.61 10.52
N ILE A 45 11.12 -1.77 9.49
CA ILE A 45 10.85 -2.13 8.09
C ILE A 45 12.15 -1.91 7.34
N ALA A 46 12.64 -2.95 6.68
CA ALA A 46 13.88 -2.85 5.91
C ALA A 46 13.68 -1.99 4.65
N ALA A 47 14.76 -1.37 4.17
CA ALA A 47 14.73 -0.66 2.89
C ALA A 47 14.35 -1.64 1.77
N GLY A 48 13.37 -1.24 0.94
CA GLY A 48 12.85 -2.07 -0.16
C GLY A 48 11.88 -3.18 0.27
N GLU A 49 11.58 -3.35 1.56
CA GLU A 49 10.61 -4.33 2.05
C GLU A 49 9.18 -3.90 1.70
N PHE A 50 8.35 -4.86 1.29
CA PHE A 50 6.92 -4.66 1.10
C PHE A 50 6.17 -5.24 2.30
N VAL A 51 5.64 -4.38 3.16
CA VAL A 51 4.88 -4.76 4.36
C VAL A 51 3.39 -4.51 4.13
N ALA A 52 2.55 -5.50 4.42
CA ALA A 52 1.11 -5.30 4.53
C ALA A 52 0.69 -5.20 6.00
N VAL A 53 -0.19 -4.24 6.29
CA VAL A 53 -0.82 -4.04 7.59
C VAL A 53 -2.29 -4.41 7.46
N VAL A 54 -2.67 -5.53 8.05
CA VAL A 54 -4.03 -6.08 7.99
C VAL A 54 -4.76 -5.82 9.30
N GLY A 55 -6.06 -5.61 9.24
CA GLY A 55 -6.90 -5.46 10.43
C GLY A 55 -8.27 -4.91 10.12
N ARG A 56 -9.19 -5.01 11.07
CA ARG A 56 -10.56 -4.50 10.94
C ARG A 56 -10.59 -2.98 10.83
N ALA A 57 -11.72 -2.44 10.40
CA ALA A 57 -11.96 -1.01 10.49
C ALA A 57 -11.75 -0.52 11.95
N GLY A 58 -10.97 0.56 12.11
CA GLY A 58 -10.64 1.11 13.42
C GLY A 58 -9.50 0.42 14.18
N SER A 59 -8.82 -0.58 13.61
CA SER A 59 -7.67 -1.26 14.25
C SER A 59 -6.40 -0.42 14.34
N GLY A 60 -6.33 0.75 13.67
CA GLY A 60 -5.18 1.65 13.71
C GLY A 60 -4.37 1.70 12.41
N LYS A 61 -4.71 0.94 11.35
CA LYS A 61 -3.98 0.89 10.06
C LYS A 61 -3.76 2.28 9.46
N SER A 62 -4.83 3.01 9.17
CA SER A 62 -4.74 4.37 8.58
C SER A 62 -4.04 5.34 9.52
N THR A 63 -4.21 5.19 10.84
CA THR A 63 -3.50 6.00 11.83
C THR A 63 -1.99 5.78 11.72
N LEU A 64 -1.54 4.52 11.61
CA LEU A 64 -0.13 4.20 11.40
C LEU A 64 0.41 4.83 10.10
N LEU A 65 -0.31 4.67 8.97
CA LEU A 65 0.12 5.27 7.70
C LEU A 65 0.18 6.80 7.77
N HIS A 66 -0.79 7.43 8.42
CA HIS A 66 -0.78 8.90 8.58
C HIS A 66 0.36 9.40 9.49
N LEU A 67 0.75 8.64 10.50
CA LEU A 67 1.93 8.93 11.33
C LEU A 67 3.21 8.82 10.49
N LEU A 68 3.36 7.75 9.70
CA LEU A 68 4.49 7.55 8.79
C LEU A 68 4.58 8.64 7.71
N ALA A 69 3.43 9.14 7.25
CA ALA A 69 3.35 10.23 6.27
C ALA A 69 3.60 11.62 6.88
N GLY A 70 3.79 11.72 8.20
CA GLY A 70 3.89 13.02 8.90
C GLY A 70 2.62 13.86 8.89
N LYS A 71 1.45 13.22 8.58
CA LYS A 71 0.14 13.90 8.59
C LYS A 71 -0.52 13.94 9.97
N LEU A 72 -0.06 13.09 10.87
CA LEU A 72 -0.44 13.07 12.27
C LEU A 72 0.82 13.14 13.13
N ALA A 73 0.77 13.91 14.22
CA ALA A 73 1.81 13.88 15.23
C ALA A 73 1.58 12.71 16.20
N PRO A 74 2.63 11.99 16.64
CA PRO A 74 2.52 10.98 17.69
C PRO A 74 2.02 11.60 19.01
N SER A 75 1.46 10.79 19.90
CA SER A 75 1.05 11.26 21.22
C SER A 75 2.21 11.26 22.22
N GLY A 76 2.42 12.38 22.91
CA GLY A 76 3.69 12.76 23.53
C GLY A 76 4.09 12.16 24.87
N GLU A 77 3.25 11.45 25.64
CA GLU A 77 3.66 11.01 27.00
C GLU A 77 3.87 9.50 27.17
N GLN A 78 3.50 8.68 26.20
CA GLN A 78 3.72 7.22 26.23
C GLN A 78 4.55 6.69 25.06
N GLY A 79 4.98 7.57 24.16
CA GLY A 79 5.66 7.25 22.90
C GLY A 79 7.08 7.72 22.82
N GLY A 80 7.96 7.30 23.74
CA GLY A 80 9.39 7.54 23.61
C GLY A 80 10.03 8.16 24.86
N GLU A 81 11.32 7.90 25.04
CA GLU A 81 12.12 8.61 26.02
C GLU A 81 12.20 10.10 25.63
N PRO A 82 12.17 11.02 26.60
CA PRO A 82 12.36 12.44 26.31
C PRO A 82 13.62 12.67 25.47
N GLY A 83 13.46 13.32 24.31
CA GLY A 83 14.58 13.61 23.40
C GLY A 83 14.88 12.53 22.34
N ARG A 84 14.19 11.38 22.33
CA ARG A 84 14.30 10.37 21.26
C ARG A 84 13.07 10.39 20.38
N PRO A 85 13.19 10.60 19.06
CA PRO A 85 12.05 10.61 18.14
C PRO A 85 11.45 9.20 18.02
N PRO A 86 10.11 9.08 18.02
CA PRO A 86 9.44 7.79 17.87
C PRO A 86 9.48 7.24 16.44
N LEU A 87 9.85 8.06 15.44
CA LEU A 87 9.95 7.69 14.03
C LEU A 87 11.32 8.12 13.48
N LEU A 88 11.98 7.18 12.81
CA LEU A 88 13.25 7.43 12.11
C LEU A 88 13.16 6.88 10.69
N PHE A 89 13.72 7.62 9.73
CA PHE A 89 14.04 7.13 8.39
C PHE A 89 15.56 7.07 8.24
N ASP A 90 16.09 5.90 7.84
CA ASP A 90 17.53 5.63 7.71
C ASP A 90 18.33 6.00 8.98
N ASN A 91 17.73 5.78 10.16
CA ASN A 91 18.23 6.17 11.49
C ASN A 91 18.23 7.69 11.77
N PHE A 92 17.69 8.52 10.88
CA PHE A 92 17.53 9.96 11.12
C PHE A 92 16.13 10.26 11.68
N PRO A 93 16.04 11.14 12.69
CA PRO A 93 14.75 11.55 13.27
C PRO A 93 13.83 12.21 12.25
N VAL A 94 12.56 11.86 12.30
CA VAL A 94 11.51 12.48 11.45
C VAL A 94 10.61 13.34 12.32
N TRP A 95 10.67 14.65 12.11
CA TRP A 95 9.88 15.65 12.83
C TRP A 95 8.81 16.30 11.94
N GLU A 96 9.04 16.30 10.63
CA GLU A 96 8.18 16.91 9.61
C GLU A 96 7.91 15.92 8.48
N PRO A 97 6.90 16.16 7.63
CA PRO A 97 6.64 15.33 6.46
C PRO A 97 7.87 15.25 5.54
N ASP A 98 8.33 14.04 5.28
CA ASP A 98 9.48 13.80 4.40
C ASP A 98 9.05 13.78 2.93
N ALA A 99 9.78 14.55 2.09
CA ALA A 99 9.51 14.63 0.66
C ALA A 99 9.71 13.29 -0.08
N ARG A 100 10.40 12.31 0.50
CA ARG A 100 10.59 10.96 -0.05
C ARG A 100 9.42 10.02 0.25
N VAL A 101 8.46 10.43 1.10
CA VAL A 101 7.28 9.64 1.47
C VAL A 101 6.09 10.06 0.63
N ARG A 102 5.36 9.09 0.09
CA ARG A 102 4.08 9.31 -0.62
C ARG A 102 2.99 8.47 0.00
N LEU A 103 1.83 9.08 0.17
CA LEU A 103 0.62 8.42 0.65
C LEU A 103 -0.44 8.42 -0.46
N LEU A 104 -0.83 7.23 -0.87
CA LEU A 104 -1.96 6.96 -1.76
C LEU A 104 -3.15 6.51 -0.90
N LEU A 105 -4.28 7.16 -1.07
CA LEU A 105 -5.54 6.84 -0.40
C LEU A 105 -6.44 6.04 -1.34
N SER A 106 -7.47 5.39 -0.81
CA SER A 106 -8.50 4.68 -1.59
C SER A 106 -9.17 5.60 -2.61
N ASP A 107 -9.52 6.83 -2.21
CA ASP A 107 -9.95 7.87 -3.13
C ASP A 107 -8.74 8.43 -3.91
N SER A 108 -8.79 8.36 -5.22
CA SER A 108 -7.72 8.80 -6.12
C SER A 108 -7.38 10.29 -6.02
N ARG A 109 -8.30 11.11 -5.50
CA ARG A 109 -8.18 12.57 -5.30
C ARG A 109 -7.56 13.29 -6.51
N LEU A 110 -8.04 12.95 -7.69
CA LEU A 110 -7.65 13.65 -8.90
C LEU A 110 -8.35 15.02 -8.95
N LEU A 111 -7.62 16.04 -9.43
CA LEU A 111 -8.18 17.36 -9.63
C LEU A 111 -9.08 17.35 -10.88
N PRO A 112 -10.41 17.51 -10.76
CA PRO A 112 -11.33 17.35 -11.87
C PRO A 112 -11.16 18.43 -12.96
N TRP A 113 -10.54 19.57 -12.63
CA TRP A 113 -10.24 20.68 -13.55
C TRP A 113 -8.86 20.58 -14.18
N LYS A 114 -8.12 19.48 -14.02
CA LYS A 114 -6.85 19.21 -14.69
C LYS A 114 -6.96 17.93 -15.49
N THR A 115 -6.28 17.90 -16.66
CA THR A 115 -6.18 16.67 -17.45
C THR A 115 -5.40 15.60 -16.68
N VAL A 116 -5.47 14.36 -17.12
CA VAL A 116 -4.75 13.22 -16.57
C VAL A 116 -3.25 13.52 -16.48
N LEU A 117 -2.64 13.99 -17.55
CA LEU A 117 -1.22 14.36 -17.58
C LEU A 117 -0.88 15.44 -16.55
N HIS A 118 -1.70 16.48 -16.45
CA HIS A 118 -1.47 17.56 -15.49
C HIS A 118 -1.75 17.14 -14.03
N ASN A 119 -2.60 16.14 -13.80
CA ASN A 119 -2.75 15.53 -12.48
C ASN A 119 -1.49 14.79 -12.04
N VAL A 120 -0.85 14.05 -12.95
CA VAL A 120 0.39 13.33 -12.66
C VAL A 120 1.57 14.30 -12.53
N ALA A 121 1.60 15.35 -13.33
CA ALA A 121 2.67 16.37 -13.34
C ALA A 121 2.60 17.37 -12.18
N LEU A 122 1.67 17.22 -11.23
CA LEU A 122 1.52 18.15 -10.10
C LEU A 122 2.84 18.34 -9.32
N GLY A 123 3.34 19.59 -9.33
CA GLY A 123 4.58 19.97 -8.63
C GLY A 123 5.86 19.46 -9.29
N LEU A 124 5.80 19.07 -10.56
CA LEU A 124 6.97 18.80 -11.40
C LEU A 124 7.29 20.02 -12.26
N PRO A 125 8.55 20.22 -12.65
CA PRO A 125 8.97 21.31 -13.52
C PRO A 125 8.50 21.16 -14.98
N GLY A 126 8.00 19.97 -15.35
CA GLY A 126 7.52 19.65 -16.69
C GLY A 126 6.64 18.42 -16.73
N THR A 127 6.18 18.04 -17.92
CA THR A 127 5.24 16.92 -18.12
C THR A 127 5.89 15.63 -18.61
N ALA A 128 7.14 15.64 -19.03
CA ALA A 128 7.83 14.45 -19.55
C ALA A 128 7.88 13.29 -18.54
N PRO A 129 8.25 13.49 -17.25
CA PRO A 129 8.22 12.42 -16.26
C PRO A 129 6.80 11.91 -15.99
N ALA A 130 5.78 12.77 -16.11
CA ALA A 130 4.39 12.38 -15.94
C ALA A 130 3.89 11.51 -17.10
N ALA A 131 4.29 11.81 -18.34
CA ALA A 131 3.97 10.98 -19.50
C ALA A 131 4.61 9.58 -19.38
N GLU A 132 5.86 9.51 -18.93
CA GLU A 132 6.54 8.25 -18.64
C GLU A 132 5.80 7.43 -17.57
N ALA A 133 5.43 8.06 -16.45
CA ALA A 133 4.69 7.38 -15.38
C ALA A 133 3.31 6.87 -15.85
N LEU A 134 2.62 7.62 -16.73
CA LEU A 134 1.36 7.16 -17.33
C LEU A 134 1.57 5.93 -18.21
N ARG A 135 2.67 5.86 -18.96
CA ARG A 135 3.03 4.68 -19.75
C ARG A 135 3.28 3.47 -18.85
N GLN A 136 4.02 3.63 -17.76
CA GLN A 136 4.30 2.57 -16.78
C GLN A 136 3.04 1.96 -16.15
N VAL A 137 1.97 2.75 -16.00
CA VAL A 137 0.69 2.24 -15.49
C VAL A 137 -0.31 1.84 -16.58
N GLY A 138 0.14 1.76 -17.85
CA GLY A 138 -0.70 1.32 -18.98
C GLY A 138 -1.75 2.34 -19.41
N LEU A 139 -1.47 3.64 -19.24
CA LEU A 139 -2.33 4.74 -19.66
C LEU A 139 -1.66 5.63 -20.72
N ASP A 140 -0.82 5.05 -21.58
CA ASP A 140 -0.20 5.75 -22.68
C ASP A 140 -1.26 6.36 -23.62
N GLY A 141 -1.02 7.56 -24.13
CA GLY A 141 -1.93 8.29 -25.00
C GLY A 141 -3.16 8.91 -24.32
N ARG A 142 -3.42 8.62 -23.04
CA ARG A 142 -4.60 9.12 -22.32
C ARG A 142 -4.36 10.42 -21.51
N GLY A 143 -3.18 11.00 -21.64
CA GLY A 143 -2.79 12.21 -20.88
C GLY A 143 -3.67 13.43 -21.10
N GLY A 144 -4.30 13.57 -22.27
CA GLY A 144 -5.22 14.66 -22.59
C GLY A 144 -6.65 14.52 -22.03
N GLU A 145 -7.01 13.35 -21.53
CA GLU A 145 -8.36 13.10 -20.99
C GLU A 145 -8.56 13.78 -19.62
N TRP A 146 -9.82 13.89 -19.23
CA TRP A 146 -10.22 14.41 -17.92
C TRP A 146 -10.54 13.27 -16.95
N PRO A 147 -10.37 13.43 -15.63
CA PRO A 147 -10.70 12.39 -14.64
C PRO A 147 -12.10 11.83 -14.77
N ALA A 148 -13.08 12.66 -15.16
CA ALA A 148 -14.47 12.21 -15.34
C ALA A 148 -14.67 11.23 -16.51
N GLN A 149 -13.72 11.16 -17.45
CA GLN A 149 -13.76 10.24 -18.60
C GLN A 149 -13.14 8.87 -18.29
N LEU A 150 -12.51 8.74 -17.12
CA LEU A 150 -11.83 7.53 -16.70
C LEU A 150 -12.74 6.64 -15.85
N SER A 151 -12.60 5.31 -16.02
CA SER A 151 -13.14 4.34 -15.06
C SER A 151 -12.41 4.42 -13.72
N GLU A 152 -12.99 3.84 -12.65
CA GLU A 152 -12.36 3.83 -11.34
C GLU A 152 -10.96 3.16 -11.34
N PRO A 153 -10.77 1.97 -11.96
CA PRO A 153 -9.44 1.37 -12.06
C PRO A 153 -8.43 2.28 -12.76
N GLN A 154 -8.87 3.05 -13.77
CA GLN A 154 -8.00 3.99 -14.49
C GLN A 154 -7.65 5.20 -13.63
N ARG A 155 -8.60 5.77 -12.87
CA ARG A 155 -8.32 6.85 -11.92
C ARG A 155 -7.31 6.42 -10.86
N GLN A 156 -7.43 5.18 -10.37
CA GLN A 156 -6.48 4.61 -9.41
C GLN A 156 -5.08 4.46 -10.01
N ARG A 157 -4.96 4.02 -11.26
CA ARG A 157 -3.67 3.97 -11.98
C ARG A 157 -3.06 5.37 -12.17
N VAL A 158 -3.86 6.40 -12.45
CA VAL A 158 -3.40 7.80 -12.51
C VAL A 158 -2.88 8.27 -11.15
N ALA A 159 -3.57 7.96 -10.05
CA ALA A 159 -3.13 8.31 -8.71
C ALA A 159 -1.81 7.59 -8.34
N LEU A 160 -1.66 6.33 -8.74
CA LEU A 160 -0.41 5.57 -8.58
C LEU A 160 0.73 6.19 -9.40
N ALA A 161 0.49 6.53 -10.68
CA ALA A 161 1.47 7.22 -11.52
C ALA A 161 1.92 8.54 -10.88
N ARG A 162 0.98 9.36 -10.37
CA ARG A 162 1.29 10.61 -9.65
C ARG A 162 2.15 10.38 -8.41
N ALA A 163 1.90 9.31 -7.66
CA ALA A 163 2.70 8.97 -6.48
C ALA A 163 4.13 8.56 -6.87
N LEU A 164 4.29 7.81 -7.96
CA LEU A 164 5.57 7.24 -8.40
C LEU A 164 6.43 8.20 -9.23
N THR A 165 5.85 9.24 -9.84
CA THR A 165 6.61 10.21 -10.67
C THR A 165 7.81 10.83 -9.96
N ARG A 166 7.75 10.94 -8.64
CA ARG A 166 8.82 11.50 -7.81
C ARG A 166 9.74 10.44 -7.22
N ARG A 167 9.64 9.19 -7.68
CA ARG A 167 10.47 8.06 -7.24
C ARG A 167 10.57 8.00 -5.72
N PRO A 168 9.46 7.73 -4.98
CA PRO A 168 9.45 7.78 -3.52
C PRO A 168 10.40 6.74 -2.92
N GLY A 169 11.04 7.07 -1.80
CA GLY A 169 11.76 6.11 -0.98
C GLY A 169 10.82 5.23 -0.15
N LEU A 170 9.63 5.77 0.20
CA LEU A 170 8.56 5.06 0.92
C LEU A 170 7.19 5.37 0.30
N LEU A 171 6.50 4.32 -0.15
CA LEU A 171 5.13 4.39 -0.64
C LEU A 171 4.17 3.80 0.39
N LEU A 172 3.24 4.60 0.85
CA LEU A 172 2.18 4.24 1.77
C LEU A 172 0.87 4.14 0.99
N LEU A 173 0.13 3.04 1.16
CA LEU A 173 -1.09 2.74 0.42
C LEU A 173 -2.20 2.41 1.42
N ASP A 174 -3.21 3.27 1.53
CA ASP A 174 -4.33 3.10 2.46
C ASP A 174 -5.57 2.61 1.71
N GLU A 175 -5.83 1.31 1.81
CA GLU A 175 -6.94 0.58 1.16
C GLU A 175 -7.06 0.88 -0.36
N PRO A 176 -5.95 0.79 -1.13
CA PRO A 176 -5.90 1.30 -2.51
C PRO A 176 -6.75 0.52 -3.49
N PHE A 177 -7.25 -0.67 -3.14
CA PHE A 177 -8.00 -1.53 -4.04
C PHE A 177 -9.46 -1.71 -3.63
N GLN A 178 -9.93 -1.00 -2.61
CA GLN A 178 -11.25 -1.21 -1.99
C GLN A 178 -12.39 -1.01 -2.99
N GLU A 179 -12.30 -0.02 -3.87
CA GLU A 179 -13.36 0.34 -4.83
C GLU A 179 -13.29 -0.45 -6.15
N LEU A 180 -12.33 -1.39 -6.27
CA LEU A 180 -12.12 -2.16 -7.48
C LEU A 180 -12.90 -3.49 -7.46
N ASP A 181 -13.45 -3.87 -8.61
CA ASP A 181 -13.96 -5.23 -8.82
C ASP A 181 -12.83 -6.28 -8.73
N SER A 182 -13.19 -7.54 -8.60
CA SER A 182 -12.25 -8.64 -8.35
C SER A 182 -11.17 -8.78 -9.43
N LEU A 183 -11.50 -8.55 -10.70
CA LEU A 183 -10.53 -8.68 -11.80
C LEU A 183 -9.58 -7.48 -11.84
N SER A 184 -10.14 -6.28 -11.81
CA SER A 184 -9.37 -5.02 -11.76
C SER A 184 -8.44 -4.96 -10.56
N ARG A 185 -8.87 -5.50 -9.41
CA ARG A 185 -8.06 -5.63 -8.20
C ARG A 185 -6.81 -6.50 -8.42
N ILE A 186 -6.99 -7.68 -9.05
CA ILE A 186 -5.87 -8.57 -9.36
C ILE A 186 -4.87 -7.90 -10.31
N GLU A 187 -5.36 -7.19 -11.32
CA GLU A 187 -4.50 -6.46 -12.26
C GLU A 187 -3.75 -5.32 -11.55
N ALA A 188 -4.42 -4.55 -10.68
CA ALA A 188 -3.80 -3.46 -9.93
C ALA A 188 -2.73 -3.96 -8.94
N GLN A 189 -2.96 -5.10 -8.29
CA GLN A 189 -1.98 -5.73 -7.40
C GLN A 189 -0.74 -6.20 -8.17
N ARG A 190 -0.91 -6.81 -9.35
CA ARG A 190 0.21 -7.20 -10.22
C ARG A 190 1.00 -5.99 -10.68
N LEU A 191 0.31 -4.96 -11.15
CA LEU A 191 0.94 -3.72 -11.57
C LEU A 191 1.76 -3.09 -10.43
N LEU A 192 1.20 -3.01 -9.22
CA LEU A 192 1.91 -2.50 -8.04
C LEU A 192 3.14 -3.34 -7.69
N GLU A 193 3.03 -4.67 -7.73
CA GLU A 193 4.16 -5.59 -7.48
C GLU A 193 5.27 -5.39 -8.53
N ASP A 194 4.92 -5.27 -9.81
CA ASP A 194 5.89 -5.08 -10.90
C ASP A 194 6.61 -3.73 -10.75
N LEU A 195 5.89 -2.66 -10.47
CA LEU A 195 6.46 -1.33 -10.23
C LEU A 195 7.36 -1.29 -8.99
N TRP A 196 6.94 -1.94 -7.90
CA TRP A 196 7.76 -2.07 -6.70
C TRP A 196 9.06 -2.83 -6.98
N ARG A 197 9.00 -3.94 -7.72
CA ARG A 197 10.20 -4.72 -8.08
C ARG A 197 11.15 -3.97 -9.00
N GLN A 198 10.61 -3.12 -9.89
CA GLN A 198 11.41 -2.33 -10.82
C GLN A 198 12.07 -1.12 -10.15
N GLN A 199 11.36 -0.45 -9.24
CA GLN A 199 11.82 0.81 -8.64
C GLN A 199 12.48 0.61 -7.26
N GLY A 200 12.20 -0.49 -6.57
CA GLY A 200 12.86 -0.88 -5.32
C GLY A 200 12.48 -0.07 -4.09
N PHE A 201 11.43 0.75 -4.12
CA PHE A 201 10.98 1.54 -2.97
C PHE A 201 10.46 0.65 -1.82
N THR A 202 10.50 1.17 -0.59
CA THR A 202 9.84 0.54 0.56
C THR A 202 8.33 0.78 0.46
N ALA A 203 7.50 -0.25 0.69
CA ALA A 203 6.05 -0.15 0.59
C ALA A 203 5.36 -0.57 1.89
N VAL A 204 4.33 0.18 2.30
CA VAL A 204 3.43 -0.20 3.39
C VAL A 204 1.99 -0.11 2.89
N LEU A 205 1.31 -1.26 2.81
CA LEU A 205 -0.07 -1.40 2.37
C LEU A 205 -0.98 -1.65 3.58
N ALA A 206 -1.93 -0.77 3.83
CA ALA A 206 -3.04 -1.04 4.75
C ALA A 206 -4.22 -1.64 3.98
N THR A 207 -4.75 -2.74 4.46
CA THR A 207 -5.92 -3.42 3.89
C THR A 207 -6.69 -4.20 4.96
N ASP A 208 -7.95 -4.48 4.73
CA ASP A 208 -8.74 -5.42 5.53
C ASP A 208 -8.82 -6.81 4.88
N ASP A 209 -8.27 -6.97 3.67
CA ASP A 209 -8.27 -8.21 2.89
C ASP A 209 -6.96 -8.99 3.07
N ALA A 210 -7.03 -10.15 3.76
CA ALA A 210 -5.89 -11.04 3.95
C ALA A 210 -5.32 -11.57 2.62
N ALA A 211 -6.17 -11.80 1.60
CA ALA A 211 -5.73 -12.29 0.31
C ALA A 211 -4.90 -11.24 -0.46
N GLU A 212 -5.25 -9.95 -0.33
CA GLU A 212 -4.43 -8.85 -0.86
C GLU A 212 -3.05 -8.83 -0.22
N ALA A 213 -3.00 -8.87 1.12
CA ALA A 213 -1.76 -8.86 1.86
C ALA A 213 -0.85 -10.04 1.46
N VAL A 214 -1.40 -11.25 1.40
CA VAL A 214 -0.65 -12.45 1.00
C VAL A 214 -0.20 -12.37 -0.46
N ALA A 215 -0.96 -11.73 -1.35
CA ALA A 215 -0.60 -11.62 -2.75
C ALA A 215 0.68 -10.78 -2.97
N VAL A 216 0.83 -9.64 -2.26
CA VAL A 216 1.86 -8.63 -2.60
C VAL A 216 2.97 -8.46 -1.56
N ALA A 217 2.74 -8.75 -0.26
CA ALA A 217 3.68 -8.38 0.79
C ALA A 217 4.78 -9.42 1.05
N ASP A 218 5.96 -8.97 1.50
CA ASP A 218 7.02 -9.84 2.04
C ASP A 218 6.81 -10.16 3.51
N ARG A 219 6.07 -9.29 4.20
CA ARG A 219 5.75 -9.40 5.62
C ARG A 219 4.35 -8.86 5.89
N ILE A 220 3.62 -9.51 6.76
CA ILE A 220 2.25 -9.15 7.11
C ILE A 220 2.19 -8.87 8.61
N LEU A 221 1.73 -7.68 8.95
CA LEU A 221 1.41 -7.27 10.32
C LEU A 221 -0.11 -7.27 10.48
N VAL A 222 -0.63 -7.95 11.48
CA VAL A 222 -2.04 -7.84 11.83
C VAL A 222 -2.16 -6.88 13.00
N LEU A 223 -2.92 -5.79 12.81
CA LEU A 223 -3.26 -4.85 13.86
C LEU A 223 -4.63 -5.16 14.44
N ASP A 224 -4.68 -5.19 15.76
CA ASP A 224 -5.91 -5.32 16.52
C ASP A 224 -5.89 -4.38 17.74
N GLU A 225 -6.94 -3.58 17.90
CA GLU A 225 -7.04 -2.55 18.97
C GLU A 225 -5.78 -1.67 19.14
N GLY A 226 -5.16 -1.33 18.01
CA GLY A 226 -3.96 -0.50 17.96
C GLY A 226 -2.65 -1.23 18.29
N GLY A 227 -2.68 -2.52 18.63
CA GLY A 227 -1.52 -3.37 18.88
C GLY A 227 -1.25 -4.35 17.75
N VAL A 228 -0.03 -4.92 17.68
CA VAL A 228 0.32 -5.99 16.73
C VAL A 228 -0.12 -7.33 17.31
N ALA A 229 -1.07 -7.99 16.65
CA ALA A 229 -1.56 -9.32 16.99
C ALA A 229 -0.77 -10.44 16.28
N LEU A 230 -0.21 -10.16 15.10
CA LEU A 230 0.61 -11.09 14.33
C LEU A 230 1.67 -10.31 13.55
N ASP A 231 2.87 -10.85 13.47
CA ASP A 231 3.96 -10.40 12.63
C ASP A 231 4.53 -11.62 11.89
N GLU A 232 4.21 -11.74 10.60
CA GLU A 232 4.47 -12.95 9.82
C GLU A 232 5.24 -12.63 8.53
N ARG A 233 6.37 -13.31 8.31
CA ARG A 233 7.09 -13.23 7.04
C ARG A 233 6.49 -14.17 6.01
N VAL A 234 6.29 -13.66 4.80
CA VAL A 234 5.71 -14.42 3.70
C VAL A 234 6.83 -15.14 2.94
N GLY A 235 7.11 -16.39 3.35
CA GLY A 235 8.14 -17.23 2.73
C GLY A 235 7.73 -17.89 1.39
N LEU A 236 6.75 -17.33 0.68
CA LEU A 236 6.25 -17.85 -0.59
C LEU A 236 6.90 -17.14 -1.78
N ALA A 237 7.42 -17.93 -2.72
CA ALA A 237 8.01 -17.40 -3.95
C ALA A 237 6.97 -16.64 -4.80
N ARG A 238 7.41 -15.61 -5.51
CA ARG A 238 6.60 -14.85 -6.47
C ARG A 238 6.77 -15.38 -7.91
N PRO A 239 5.76 -15.36 -8.77
CA PRO A 239 4.39 -14.95 -8.50
C PRO A 239 3.63 -15.97 -7.65
N ARG A 240 2.85 -15.49 -6.69
CA ARG A 240 2.07 -16.36 -5.80
C ARG A 240 0.81 -16.86 -6.48
N VAL A 241 0.67 -18.18 -6.55
CA VAL A 241 -0.48 -18.81 -7.20
C VAL A 241 -1.68 -18.77 -6.24
N ARG A 242 -2.68 -17.95 -6.58
CA ARG A 242 -3.94 -17.86 -5.83
C ARG A 242 -4.61 -19.23 -5.75
N GLY A 243 -5.14 -19.56 -4.57
CA GLY A 243 -5.80 -20.86 -4.34
C GLY A 243 -4.85 -22.03 -4.13
N SER A 244 -3.53 -21.84 -4.19
CA SER A 244 -2.60 -22.90 -3.76
C SER A 244 -2.74 -23.17 -2.26
N ALA A 245 -2.48 -24.40 -1.82
CA ALA A 245 -2.61 -24.79 -0.42
C ALA A 245 -1.77 -23.90 0.52
N ALA A 246 -0.56 -23.52 0.11
CA ALA A 246 0.34 -22.69 0.90
C ALA A 246 -0.20 -21.25 1.03
N VAL A 247 -0.72 -20.66 -0.03
CA VAL A 247 -1.35 -19.33 -0.04
C VAL A 247 -2.60 -19.35 0.84
N ALA A 248 -3.51 -20.31 0.63
CA ALA A 248 -4.74 -20.44 1.41
C ALA A 248 -4.47 -20.67 2.91
N ALA A 249 -3.45 -21.44 3.27
CA ALA A 249 -3.07 -21.65 4.67
C ALA A 249 -2.58 -20.35 5.34
N LEU A 250 -1.80 -19.53 4.60
CA LEU A 250 -1.33 -18.24 5.10
C LEU A 250 -2.47 -17.24 5.22
N GLU A 251 -3.35 -17.13 4.20
CA GLU A 251 -4.56 -16.31 4.24
C GLU A 251 -5.43 -16.64 5.45
N ALA A 252 -5.70 -17.94 5.68
CA ALA A 252 -6.49 -18.39 6.82
C ALA A 252 -5.83 -18.04 8.18
N ARG A 253 -4.49 -18.09 8.28
CA ARG A 253 -3.76 -17.70 9.48
C ARG A 253 -3.86 -16.21 9.76
N VAL A 254 -3.64 -15.37 8.74
CA VAL A 254 -3.79 -13.92 8.82
C VAL A 254 -5.23 -13.55 9.20
N LEU A 255 -6.22 -14.18 8.55
CA LEU A 255 -7.63 -13.91 8.81
C LEU A 255 -8.02 -14.29 10.25
N ARG A 256 -7.57 -15.46 10.77
CA ARG A 256 -7.80 -15.85 12.16
C ARG A 256 -7.24 -14.82 13.14
N ALA A 257 -6.01 -14.35 12.91
CA ALA A 257 -5.41 -13.32 13.74
C ALA A 257 -6.22 -12.01 13.71
N ALA A 258 -6.68 -11.58 12.53
CA ALA A 258 -7.50 -10.37 12.38
C ALA A 258 -8.90 -10.51 13.03
N LEU A 259 -9.44 -11.75 13.12
CA LEU A 259 -10.74 -12.04 13.72
C LEU A 259 -10.64 -12.41 15.20
N ARG A 260 -9.45 -12.40 15.81
CA ARG A 260 -9.20 -12.89 17.20
C ARG A 260 -9.66 -14.33 17.42
N GLN A 261 -9.71 -15.15 16.40
CA GLN A 261 -10.00 -16.56 16.56
C GLN A 261 -8.75 -17.26 17.10
N GLN A 262 -8.81 -17.75 18.34
CA GLN A 262 -7.75 -18.58 18.89
C GLN A 262 -7.61 -19.84 18.02
N ASP A 263 -6.37 -20.30 17.80
CA ASP A 263 -6.11 -21.62 17.24
C ASP A 263 -6.66 -22.66 18.20
N THR A 264 -7.93 -23.01 18.05
CA THR A 264 -8.43 -24.27 18.60
C THR A 264 -7.75 -25.35 17.77
N PRO A 265 -6.89 -26.19 18.35
CA PRO A 265 -6.39 -27.36 17.62
C PRO A 265 -7.62 -28.06 17.06
N ASP A 266 -7.61 -28.37 15.78
CA ASP A 266 -8.67 -29.12 15.12
C ASP A 266 -8.68 -30.55 15.69
N ALA A 267 -9.14 -30.66 16.95
CA ALA A 267 -9.33 -31.92 17.65
C ALA A 267 -10.55 -32.58 17.02
N GLY A 268 -10.32 -33.21 15.83
CA GLY A 268 -11.17 -34.31 15.40
C GLY A 268 -12.67 -34.00 15.28
N ARG A 269 -13.06 -32.87 14.70
CA ARG A 269 -14.46 -32.71 14.25
C ARG A 269 -14.66 -33.71 13.13
N PRO A 270 -15.49 -34.79 13.34
CA PRO A 270 -15.77 -35.72 12.25
C PRO A 270 -16.37 -34.90 11.10
N LEU A 271 -15.76 -35.01 9.92
CA LEU A 271 -16.31 -34.43 8.68
C LEU A 271 -17.78 -34.88 8.63
N ALA A 272 -18.69 -33.91 8.45
CA ALA A 272 -20.08 -34.19 8.25
C ALA A 272 -20.21 -35.27 7.17
N PRO A 273 -21.06 -36.32 7.37
CA PRO A 273 -21.14 -37.41 6.45
C PRO A 273 -21.47 -36.88 5.05
N VAL A 274 -20.65 -37.24 4.08
CA VAL A 274 -20.89 -36.91 2.67
C VAL A 274 -22.18 -37.62 2.28
N ILE A 275 -23.27 -36.89 2.12
CA ILE A 275 -24.53 -37.42 1.63
C ILE A 275 -24.31 -37.73 0.16
N GLN A 276 -24.03 -39.00 -0.15
CA GLN A 276 -24.06 -39.47 -1.54
C GLN A 276 -25.51 -39.47 -2.00
N ILE A 277 -25.87 -38.50 -2.84
CA ILE A 277 -27.14 -38.50 -3.56
C ILE A 277 -27.06 -39.60 -4.63
N ARG A 278 -27.42 -40.83 -4.25
CA ARG A 278 -27.67 -41.91 -5.20
C ARG A 278 -29.10 -41.82 -5.67
N HIS A 279 -29.25 -41.64 -6.98
CA HIS A 279 -30.48 -41.80 -7.77
C HIS A 279 -31.61 -40.77 -7.65
N LEU A 280 -31.50 -39.68 -8.41
CA LEU A 280 -32.67 -39.09 -9.04
C LEU A 280 -33.04 -39.95 -10.26
N ARG A 281 -34.09 -40.84 -10.13
CA ARG A 281 -34.79 -41.38 -11.29
C ARG A 281 -35.71 -40.30 -11.83
N LEU A 282 -35.41 -39.77 -13.00
CA LEU A 282 -36.38 -39.04 -13.80
C LEU A 282 -37.47 -40.01 -14.23
N ALA A 283 -38.68 -39.86 -13.73
CA ALA A 283 -39.89 -40.46 -14.31
C ALA A 283 -40.31 -39.59 -15.48
N VAL A 284 -40.45 -40.22 -16.64
CA VAL A 284 -41.00 -39.70 -17.87
C VAL A 284 -42.52 -39.48 -17.72
#